data_bc9c526e3077193aa988b5854244a964
#
_entry.id   bc9c526e3077193aa988b5854244a964
#
_cell.length_a   1.000
_cell.length_b   1.000
_cell.length_c   1.000
_cell.angle_alpha   90.00
_cell.angle_beta   90.00
_cell.angle_gamma   90.00
#
_symmetry.space_group_name_H-M   'P 1'
#
loop_
_entity.id
_entity.type
_entity.pdbx_description
1 polymer ?
#
loop_
_entity_poly.entity_id
_entity_poly.type
_entity_poly.pdbx_seq_one_letter_code
_entity_poly.pdbx_strand_id
1 'polypeptide(L)'
;MIRRLLLGWALGACLALPALADDERHVLKFATLAPAGSTWMKAFDAWGRELAGKSQGRLAVKFYPGGISGDEPDMLKKIRFGQLQGAALSGHGIGEIYPPARILEAPFLFRNLAEVDAARAAVQPEIDAGFRKNQFELLAWMEVGNVHVFSSKPLASMDELPRRRIWQWQGDRFIGAFFEANGWPPVPLPITEVYTALSTGLVDTVVSTPLASIALQWASKTPYMGEQPMATGIGAVVVSNRFFDKLPPDLQALLRNSGATLSKRLIADTRRDDQKSLAVLAKSTKPMSGWRNADRDDLARQARKTVDALAARGYLSAELNRQVDAALVRQRGGK
;
A
#
# COMPACT_ATOMS: atom_id res chain seq x y z
N MET A 1 -71.04 -9.90 -63.15
CA MET A 1 -70.28 -8.72 -62.67
C MET A 1 -69.36 -9.14 -61.56
N ILE A 2 -68.07 -9.33 -61.86
CA ILE A 2 -67.08 -9.91 -60.94
C ILE A 2 -66.17 -8.78 -60.52
N ARG A 3 -66.15 -8.47 -59.19
CA ARG A 3 -65.16 -7.51 -58.57
C ARG A 3 -64.09 -8.31 -57.88
N ARG A 4 -62.86 -8.27 -58.43
CA ARG A 4 -61.62 -8.85 -57.85
C ARG A 4 -61.11 -7.93 -56.76
N LEU A 5 -60.96 -8.42 -55.51
CA LEU A 5 -60.23 -7.80 -54.42
C LEU A 5 -58.79 -8.25 -54.53
N LEU A 6 -57.87 -7.31 -54.68
CA LEU A 6 -56.39 -7.47 -54.53
C LEU A 6 -56.03 -7.20 -53.07
N LEU A 7 -55.67 -8.24 -52.34
CA LEU A 7 -54.98 -8.08 -51.03
C LEU A 7 -53.48 -7.77 -51.25
N GLY A 8 -53.07 -6.58 -50.91
CA GLY A 8 -51.67 -6.20 -50.87
C GLY A 8 -51.04 -6.69 -49.55
N TRP A 9 -50.00 -7.49 -49.65
CA TRP A 9 -49.12 -7.86 -48.52
C TRP A 9 -48.11 -6.74 -48.30
N ALA A 10 -48.25 -5.99 -47.20
CA ALA A 10 -47.24 -5.08 -46.70
C ALA A 10 -46.23 -5.87 -45.85
N LEU A 11 -45.04 -6.16 -46.41
CA LEU A 11 -43.90 -6.66 -45.66
C LEU A 11 -43.37 -5.53 -44.75
N GLY A 12 -43.68 -5.60 -43.46
CA GLY A 12 -43.10 -4.76 -42.45
C GLY A 12 -41.65 -5.19 -42.19
N ALA A 13 -40.69 -4.47 -42.76
CA ALA A 13 -39.29 -4.61 -42.39
C ALA A 13 -39.09 -4.03 -40.96
N CYS A 14 -39.03 -4.90 -39.95
CA CYS A 14 -38.55 -4.54 -38.62
C CYS A 14 -37.06 -4.18 -38.74
N LEU A 15 -36.78 -2.89 -38.86
CA LEU A 15 -35.44 -2.33 -38.62
C LEU A 15 -35.11 -2.57 -37.12
N ALA A 16 -34.39 -3.64 -36.81
CA ALA A 16 -33.74 -3.81 -35.52
C ALA A 16 -32.75 -2.66 -35.37
N LEU A 17 -33.16 -1.61 -34.67
CA LEU A 17 -32.24 -0.59 -34.17
C LEU A 17 -31.22 -1.30 -33.29
N PRO A 18 -29.90 -1.14 -33.53
CA PRO A 18 -28.94 -1.64 -32.57
C PRO A 18 -29.24 -0.95 -31.22
N ALA A 19 -29.52 -1.74 -30.21
CA ALA A 19 -29.60 -1.24 -28.84
C ALA A 19 -28.30 -0.48 -28.59
N LEU A 20 -28.38 0.86 -28.51
CA LEU A 20 -27.32 1.67 -27.98
C LEU A 20 -27.04 1.12 -26.60
N ALA A 21 -25.94 0.37 -26.46
CA ALA A 21 -25.45 -0.06 -25.16
C ALA A 21 -25.37 1.23 -24.34
N ASP A 22 -26.14 1.25 -23.25
CA ASP A 22 -26.14 2.35 -22.28
C ASP A 22 -24.70 2.54 -21.84
N ASP A 23 -24.08 3.63 -22.29
CA ASP A 23 -22.65 3.90 -22.09
C ASP A 23 -22.45 4.45 -20.68
N GLU A 24 -22.90 3.64 -19.67
CA GLU A 24 -22.90 4.00 -18.27
C GLU A 24 -21.48 4.33 -17.81
N ARG A 25 -21.29 5.57 -17.42
CA ARG A 25 -20.01 6.07 -16.94
C ARG A 25 -19.79 5.66 -15.48
N HIS A 26 -18.78 4.85 -15.26
CA HIS A 26 -18.35 4.43 -13.94
C HIS A 26 -17.25 5.36 -13.40
N VAL A 27 -17.42 5.88 -12.19
CA VAL A 27 -16.44 6.77 -11.53
C VAL A 27 -15.84 6.07 -10.32
N LEU A 28 -14.55 5.77 -10.40
CA LEU A 28 -13.74 5.28 -9.30
C LEU A 28 -13.27 6.48 -8.44
N LYS A 29 -13.97 6.76 -7.34
CA LYS A 29 -13.49 7.72 -6.32
C LYS A 29 -12.39 7.05 -5.51
N PHE A 30 -11.17 7.56 -5.64
CA PHE A 30 -9.96 6.91 -5.16
C PHE A 30 -9.19 7.81 -4.19
N ALA A 31 -8.98 7.35 -2.96
CA ALA A 31 -8.27 8.09 -1.93
C ALA A 31 -6.83 7.60 -1.74
N THR A 32 -5.96 8.49 -1.29
CA THR A 32 -4.57 8.16 -0.94
C THR A 32 -3.97 9.20 0.01
N LEU A 33 -3.03 8.76 0.84
CA LEU A 33 -2.19 9.64 1.66
C LEU A 33 -1.09 10.31 0.84
N ALA A 34 -0.80 9.80 -0.37
CA ALA A 34 0.24 10.35 -1.24
C ALA A 34 -0.06 11.83 -1.55
N PRO A 35 0.87 12.76 -1.24
CA PRO A 35 0.68 14.17 -1.52
C PRO A 35 0.59 14.46 -3.02
N ALA A 36 -0.13 15.50 -3.40
CA ALA A 36 -0.17 15.97 -4.79
C ALA A 36 1.27 16.22 -5.31
N GLY A 37 1.53 15.83 -6.55
CA GLY A 37 2.86 15.98 -7.18
C GLY A 37 3.92 14.96 -6.75
N SER A 38 3.63 14.09 -5.77
CA SER A 38 4.53 13.00 -5.38
C SER A 38 4.71 11.96 -6.49
N THR A 39 5.74 11.14 -6.36
CA THR A 39 6.01 10.01 -7.27
C THR A 39 4.79 9.12 -7.45
N TRP A 40 4.13 8.77 -6.34
CA TRP A 40 2.93 7.92 -6.37
C TRP A 40 1.78 8.62 -7.11
N MET A 41 1.50 9.90 -6.83
CA MET A 41 0.41 10.63 -7.50
C MET A 41 0.65 10.78 -9.00
N LYS A 42 1.90 11.02 -9.44
CA LYS A 42 2.22 11.05 -10.88
C LYS A 42 1.90 9.72 -11.57
N ALA A 43 2.15 8.60 -10.90
CA ALA A 43 1.79 7.27 -11.42
C ALA A 43 0.27 7.06 -11.45
N PHE A 44 -0.45 7.46 -10.40
CA PHE A 44 -1.91 7.37 -10.34
C PHE A 44 -2.59 8.26 -11.38
N ASP A 45 -2.14 9.50 -11.57
CA ASP A 45 -2.68 10.40 -12.61
C ASP A 45 -2.50 9.82 -14.01
N ALA A 46 -1.36 9.20 -14.28
CA ALA A 46 -1.11 8.53 -15.57
C ALA A 46 -2.02 7.30 -15.74
N TRP A 47 -2.21 6.51 -14.67
CA TRP A 47 -3.13 5.38 -14.67
C TRP A 47 -4.58 5.81 -14.91
N GLY A 48 -5.03 6.88 -14.24
CA GLY A 48 -6.37 7.43 -14.46
C GLY A 48 -6.61 7.87 -15.91
N ARG A 49 -5.62 8.52 -16.54
CA ARG A 49 -5.68 8.86 -17.97
C ARG A 49 -5.69 7.63 -18.88
N GLU A 50 -4.91 6.61 -18.55
CA GLU A 50 -4.89 5.34 -19.30
C GLU A 50 -6.26 4.65 -19.24
N LEU A 51 -6.86 4.54 -18.05
CA LEU A 51 -8.19 3.95 -17.88
C LEU A 51 -9.25 4.71 -18.67
N ALA A 52 -9.28 6.03 -18.56
CA ALA A 52 -10.23 6.87 -19.31
C ALA A 52 -10.06 6.71 -20.82
N GLY A 53 -8.82 6.71 -21.33
CA GLY A 53 -8.54 6.56 -22.76
C GLY A 53 -8.93 5.17 -23.29
N LYS A 54 -8.48 4.09 -22.62
CA LYS A 54 -8.76 2.71 -23.04
C LYS A 54 -10.23 2.30 -22.89
N SER A 55 -10.97 2.92 -21.96
CA SER A 55 -12.39 2.68 -21.78
C SER A 55 -13.28 3.60 -22.61
N GLN A 56 -12.71 4.48 -23.44
CA GLN A 56 -13.44 5.52 -24.17
C GLN A 56 -14.30 6.42 -23.25
N GLY A 57 -13.80 6.69 -22.03
CA GLY A 57 -14.50 7.52 -21.04
C GLY A 57 -15.47 6.77 -20.12
N ARG A 58 -15.77 5.49 -20.39
CA ARG A 58 -16.69 4.70 -19.55
C ARG A 58 -16.18 4.46 -18.12
N LEU A 59 -14.84 4.46 -17.91
CA LEU A 59 -14.25 4.36 -16.60
C LEU A 59 -13.34 5.56 -16.33
N ALA A 60 -13.70 6.38 -15.34
CA ALA A 60 -12.93 7.53 -14.90
C ALA A 60 -12.49 7.38 -13.45
N VAL A 61 -11.33 7.95 -13.11
CA VAL A 61 -10.85 8.00 -11.72
C VAL A 61 -10.91 9.43 -11.20
N LYS A 62 -11.49 9.59 -10.01
CA LYS A 62 -11.46 10.85 -9.27
C LYS A 62 -10.57 10.67 -8.02
N PHE A 63 -9.41 11.29 -8.04
CA PHE A 63 -8.43 11.19 -6.95
C PHE A 63 -8.72 12.15 -5.79
N TYR A 64 -8.45 11.68 -4.57
CA TYR A 64 -8.48 12.43 -3.32
C TYR A 64 -7.13 12.25 -2.61
N PRO A 65 -6.10 13.05 -3.01
CA PRO A 65 -4.72 12.90 -2.52
C PRO A 65 -4.50 13.55 -1.15
N GLY A 66 -3.33 13.26 -0.54
CA GLY A 66 -2.82 13.97 0.63
C GLY A 66 -3.65 13.81 1.90
N GLY A 67 -4.41 12.72 2.02
CA GLY A 67 -5.17 12.43 3.24
C GLY A 67 -6.43 13.28 3.44
N ILE A 68 -6.91 14.00 2.40
CA ILE A 68 -8.17 14.80 2.50
C ILE A 68 -9.40 13.92 2.80
N SER A 69 -9.29 12.63 2.60
CA SER A 69 -10.32 11.65 2.97
C SER A 69 -10.13 11.05 4.37
N GLY A 70 -9.21 11.59 5.17
CA GLY A 70 -8.81 11.03 6.46
C GLY A 70 -7.64 10.07 6.36
N ASP A 71 -7.34 9.38 7.45
CA ASP A 71 -6.32 8.33 7.51
C ASP A 71 -6.82 7.02 6.85
N GLU A 72 -5.95 6.02 6.71
CA GLU A 72 -6.29 4.76 6.01
C GLU A 72 -7.49 4.02 6.62
N PRO A 73 -7.65 3.91 7.95
CA PRO A 73 -8.87 3.36 8.54
C PRO A 73 -10.14 4.14 8.15
N ASP A 74 -10.07 5.47 8.04
CA ASP A 74 -11.19 6.30 7.60
C ASP A 74 -11.50 6.07 6.13
N MET A 75 -10.48 5.95 5.28
CA MET A 75 -10.65 5.62 3.86
C MET A 75 -11.35 4.27 3.70
N LEU A 76 -10.90 3.24 4.42
CA LEU A 76 -11.50 1.90 4.39
C LEU A 76 -12.96 1.92 4.87
N LYS A 77 -13.26 2.67 5.93
CA LYS A 77 -14.63 2.89 6.40
C LYS A 77 -15.49 3.53 5.31
N LYS A 78 -15.00 4.58 4.65
CA LYS A 78 -15.68 5.25 3.53
C LYS A 78 -15.89 4.33 2.32
N ILE A 79 -14.96 3.44 2.04
CA ILE A 79 -15.10 2.43 0.97
C ILE A 79 -16.20 1.43 1.34
N ARG A 80 -16.21 0.91 2.57
CA ARG A 80 -17.25 -0.02 3.04
C ARG A 80 -18.65 0.59 2.98
N PHE A 81 -18.77 1.90 3.23
CA PHE A 81 -20.05 2.63 3.09
C PHE A 81 -20.36 3.09 1.64
N GLY A 82 -19.47 2.86 0.68
CA GLY A 82 -19.66 3.21 -0.72
C GLY A 82 -19.45 4.69 -1.05
N GLN A 83 -18.92 5.49 -0.12
CA GLN A 83 -18.55 6.90 -0.35
C GLN A 83 -17.29 7.02 -1.22
N LEU A 84 -16.37 6.06 -1.09
CA LEU A 84 -15.23 5.83 -1.95
C LEU A 84 -15.37 4.45 -2.59
N GLN A 85 -14.67 4.22 -3.70
CA GLN A 85 -14.65 2.95 -4.40
C GLN A 85 -13.30 2.22 -4.28
N GLY A 86 -12.22 2.97 -4.01
CA GLY A 86 -10.88 2.41 -3.87
C GLY A 86 -9.92 3.34 -3.16
N ALA A 87 -8.75 2.81 -2.84
CA ALA A 87 -7.66 3.55 -2.22
C ALA A 87 -6.30 2.95 -2.57
N ALA A 88 -5.25 3.79 -2.45
CA ALA A 88 -3.88 3.33 -2.27
C ALA A 88 -3.57 3.35 -0.77
N LEU A 89 -3.16 2.20 -0.24
CA LEU A 89 -2.94 1.95 1.17
C LEU A 89 -1.49 1.52 1.40
N SER A 90 -0.94 1.87 2.55
CA SER A 90 0.30 1.31 3.06
C SER A 90 0.06 -0.05 3.74
N GLY A 91 1.10 -0.64 4.30
CA GLY A 91 0.96 -1.87 5.07
C GLY A 91 -0.03 -1.77 6.23
N HIS A 92 -0.20 -0.60 6.85
CA HIS A 92 -1.21 -0.41 7.90
C HIS A 92 -2.61 -0.68 7.35
N GLY A 93 -3.02 -0.01 6.28
CA GLY A 93 -4.33 -0.23 5.66
C GLY A 93 -4.50 -1.62 5.05
N ILE A 94 -3.42 -2.21 4.52
CA ILE A 94 -3.40 -3.62 4.10
C ILE A 94 -3.77 -4.52 5.28
N GLY A 95 -3.17 -4.27 6.45
CA GLY A 95 -3.42 -5.02 7.68
C GLY A 95 -4.86 -4.91 8.19
N GLU A 96 -5.54 -3.80 7.94
CA GLU A 96 -6.96 -3.60 8.26
C GLU A 96 -7.90 -4.40 7.35
N ILE A 97 -7.43 -4.79 6.15
CA ILE A 97 -8.17 -5.67 5.23
C ILE A 97 -7.82 -7.13 5.48
N TYR A 98 -6.53 -7.46 5.45
CA TYR A 98 -6.04 -8.83 5.58
C TYR A 98 -4.71 -8.86 6.35
N PRO A 99 -4.75 -8.96 7.68
CA PRO A 99 -3.58 -8.93 8.55
C PRO A 99 -2.43 -9.87 8.14
N PRO A 100 -2.69 -11.10 7.63
CA PRO A 100 -1.61 -12.00 7.22
C PRO A 100 -0.66 -11.43 6.15
N ALA A 101 -1.10 -10.50 5.31
CA ALA A 101 -0.25 -9.87 4.31
C ALA A 101 0.91 -9.06 4.93
N ARG A 102 0.79 -8.66 6.21
CA ARG A 102 1.81 -7.88 6.94
C ARG A 102 3.13 -8.63 7.14
N ILE A 103 3.16 -9.95 6.93
CA ILE A 103 4.43 -10.71 6.93
C ILE A 103 5.45 -10.13 5.94
N LEU A 104 4.98 -9.53 4.84
CA LEU A 104 5.84 -8.89 3.84
C LEU A 104 6.53 -7.60 4.32
N GLU A 105 6.16 -7.08 5.50
CA GLU A 105 6.80 -5.94 6.17
C GLU A 105 7.52 -6.31 7.46
N ALA A 106 7.68 -7.60 7.75
CA ALA A 106 8.29 -8.04 9.00
C ALA A 106 9.70 -7.42 9.13
N PRO A 107 9.98 -6.71 10.25
CA PRO A 107 11.27 -6.06 10.44
C PRO A 107 12.41 -7.06 10.35
N PHE A 108 13.48 -6.69 9.63
CA PHE A 108 14.70 -7.47 9.44
C PHE A 108 14.55 -8.86 8.79
N LEU A 109 13.35 -9.20 8.27
CA LEU A 109 13.11 -10.49 7.63
C LEU A 109 13.84 -10.59 6.29
N PHE A 110 13.79 -9.54 5.48
CA PHE A 110 14.38 -9.48 4.15
C PHE A 110 15.73 -8.79 4.16
N ARG A 111 16.69 -9.34 3.41
CA ARG A 111 18.04 -8.82 3.27
C ARG A 111 18.18 -7.86 2.10
N ASN A 112 17.31 -8.00 1.10
CA ASN A 112 17.31 -7.22 -0.13
C ASN A 112 15.94 -7.28 -0.82
N LEU A 113 15.76 -6.43 -1.83
CA LEU A 113 14.50 -6.32 -2.58
C LEU A 113 14.16 -7.58 -3.40
N ALA A 114 15.14 -8.36 -3.82
CA ALA A 114 14.88 -9.61 -4.53
C ALA A 114 14.20 -10.66 -3.62
N GLU A 115 14.56 -10.67 -2.33
CA GLU A 115 13.86 -11.50 -1.33
C GLU A 115 12.43 -11.03 -1.10
N VAL A 116 12.18 -9.73 -1.07
CA VAL A 116 10.82 -9.15 -0.98
C VAL A 116 9.99 -9.57 -2.20
N ASP A 117 10.55 -9.47 -3.41
CA ASP A 117 9.87 -9.84 -4.64
C ASP A 117 9.53 -11.34 -4.69
N ALA A 118 10.49 -12.19 -4.29
CA ALA A 118 10.30 -13.64 -4.24
C ALA A 118 9.24 -14.05 -3.20
N ALA A 119 9.27 -13.44 -2.02
CA ALA A 119 8.28 -13.69 -0.97
C ALA A 119 6.89 -13.24 -1.41
N ARG A 120 6.75 -12.02 -1.95
CA ARG A 120 5.48 -11.50 -2.45
C ARG A 120 4.88 -12.40 -3.53
N ALA A 121 5.69 -12.84 -4.49
CA ALA A 121 5.24 -13.75 -5.54
C ALA A 121 4.76 -15.11 -4.99
N ALA A 122 5.43 -15.62 -3.95
CA ALA A 122 5.07 -16.90 -3.34
C ALA A 122 3.71 -16.87 -2.62
N VAL A 123 3.35 -15.72 -2.02
CA VAL A 123 2.12 -15.58 -1.22
C VAL A 123 0.98 -14.87 -1.96
N GLN A 124 1.21 -14.42 -3.20
CA GLN A 124 0.24 -13.66 -3.98
C GLN A 124 -1.14 -14.32 -4.05
N PRO A 125 -1.28 -15.62 -4.41
CA PRO A 125 -2.61 -16.23 -4.57
C PRO A 125 -3.42 -16.23 -3.27
N GLU A 126 -2.77 -16.45 -2.12
CA GLU A 126 -3.44 -16.48 -0.83
C GLU A 126 -3.85 -15.08 -0.38
N ILE A 127 -2.99 -14.08 -0.66
CA ILE A 127 -3.32 -12.68 -0.36
C ILE A 127 -4.49 -12.21 -1.23
N ASP A 128 -4.50 -12.49 -2.53
CA ASP A 128 -5.63 -12.14 -3.41
C ASP A 128 -6.94 -12.75 -2.91
N ALA A 129 -6.93 -14.02 -2.55
CA ALA A 129 -8.09 -14.69 -1.97
C ALA A 129 -8.52 -14.06 -0.64
N GLY A 130 -7.56 -13.70 0.22
CA GLY A 130 -7.80 -13.01 1.49
C GLY A 130 -8.45 -11.65 1.30
N PHE A 131 -7.97 -10.85 0.34
CA PHE A 131 -8.56 -9.55 0.00
C PHE A 131 -9.99 -9.70 -0.52
N ARG A 132 -10.22 -10.61 -1.48
CA ARG A 132 -11.59 -10.85 -2.00
C ARG A 132 -12.56 -11.32 -0.93
N LYS A 133 -12.13 -12.21 -0.03
CA LYS A 133 -12.94 -12.66 1.11
C LYS A 133 -13.35 -11.48 2.02
N ASN A 134 -12.47 -10.48 2.14
CA ASN A 134 -12.71 -9.26 2.92
C ASN A 134 -13.32 -8.11 2.10
N GLN A 135 -13.92 -8.43 0.94
CA GLN A 135 -14.68 -7.50 0.09
C GLN A 135 -13.82 -6.48 -0.66
N PHE A 136 -12.57 -6.82 -0.96
CA PHE A 136 -11.66 -5.98 -1.74
C PHE A 136 -11.00 -6.78 -2.88
N GLU A 137 -10.81 -6.13 -4.01
CA GLU A 137 -9.95 -6.60 -5.11
C GLU A 137 -8.60 -5.90 -4.98
N LEU A 138 -7.53 -6.67 -4.93
CA LEU A 138 -6.15 -6.16 -4.98
C LEU A 138 -5.77 -5.96 -6.45
N LEU A 139 -5.64 -4.70 -6.88
CA LEU A 139 -5.33 -4.37 -8.28
C LEU A 139 -3.83 -4.26 -8.54
N ALA A 140 -3.09 -3.70 -7.59
CA ALA A 140 -1.66 -3.49 -7.75
C ALA A 140 -0.95 -3.52 -6.40
N TRP A 141 0.24 -4.11 -6.38
CA TRP A 141 1.20 -3.85 -5.32
C TRP A 141 1.91 -2.53 -5.57
N MET A 142 2.28 -1.87 -4.51
CA MET A 142 3.20 -0.76 -4.50
C MET A 142 4.19 -0.91 -3.35
N GLU A 143 5.20 -0.08 -3.33
CA GLU A 143 6.12 0.04 -2.21
C GLU A 143 6.11 1.48 -1.69
N VAL A 144 6.49 1.64 -0.43
CA VAL A 144 6.67 2.96 0.19
C VAL A 144 8.16 3.31 0.26
N GLY A 145 9.03 2.29 0.20
CA GLY A 145 10.48 2.37 0.23
C GLY A 145 11.08 1.61 1.41
N ASN A 146 12.38 1.75 1.60
CA ASN A 146 13.09 1.15 2.74
C ASN A 146 12.86 1.97 4.01
N VAL A 147 12.44 1.30 5.08
CA VAL A 147 12.07 1.93 6.34
C VAL A 147 13.31 2.15 7.20
N HIS A 148 13.56 3.40 7.58
CA HIS A 148 14.64 3.83 8.46
C HIS A 148 14.08 4.50 9.71
N VAL A 149 14.91 4.61 10.77
CA VAL A 149 14.59 5.44 11.93
C VAL A 149 15.02 6.86 11.64
N PHE A 150 14.13 7.81 11.92
CA PHE A 150 14.41 9.25 11.88
C PHE A 150 14.15 9.84 13.26
N SER A 151 15.04 10.73 13.73
CA SER A 151 14.90 11.32 15.06
C SER A 151 15.27 12.81 15.06
N SER A 152 14.60 13.57 15.94
CA SER A 152 14.94 14.98 16.22
C SER A 152 16.18 15.12 17.09
N LYS A 153 16.62 14.02 17.74
CA LYS A 153 17.79 13.95 18.61
C LYS A 153 18.72 12.81 18.19
N PRO A 154 20.04 12.93 18.42
CA PRO A 154 20.96 11.84 18.12
C PRO A 154 20.61 10.59 18.92
N LEU A 155 20.82 9.43 18.32
CA LEU A 155 20.77 8.11 18.95
C LEU A 155 22.17 7.50 18.81
N ALA A 156 22.83 7.22 19.93
CA ALA A 156 24.13 6.57 19.92
C ALA A 156 24.03 5.05 19.83
N SER A 157 22.88 4.47 20.23
CA SER A 157 22.59 3.05 20.11
C SER A 157 21.09 2.80 20.07
N MET A 158 20.69 1.58 19.71
CA MET A 158 19.30 1.12 19.76
C MET A 158 18.75 1.08 21.19
N ASP A 159 19.60 0.92 22.20
CA ASP A 159 19.24 0.90 23.61
C ASP A 159 18.65 2.24 24.11
N GLU A 160 18.79 3.29 23.32
CA GLU A 160 18.17 4.58 23.62
C GLU A 160 16.73 4.70 23.14
N LEU A 161 16.26 3.82 22.22
CA LEU A 161 14.90 3.86 21.70
C LEU A 161 13.82 3.74 22.79
N PRO A 162 13.98 2.95 23.87
CA PRO A 162 13.01 2.93 24.97
C PRO A 162 12.79 4.29 25.67
N ARG A 163 13.72 5.23 25.49
CA ARG A 163 13.66 6.58 26.09
C ARG A 163 13.13 7.62 25.11
N ARG A 164 12.75 7.22 23.88
CA ARG A 164 12.24 8.09 22.84
C ARG A 164 10.72 8.08 22.81
N ARG A 165 10.15 9.16 22.30
CA ARG A 165 8.72 9.24 21.94
C ARG A 165 8.57 8.84 20.49
N ILE A 166 8.44 7.53 20.29
CA ILE A 166 8.41 6.94 18.94
C ILE A 166 6.97 6.97 18.44
N TRP A 167 6.76 7.57 17.27
CA TRP A 167 5.48 7.48 16.63
C TRP A 167 5.13 6.04 16.25
N GLN A 168 3.91 5.66 16.54
CA GLN A 168 3.27 4.46 16.02
C GLN A 168 1.99 4.86 15.33
N TRP A 169 1.70 4.25 14.19
CA TRP A 169 0.41 4.43 13.56
C TRP A 169 -0.70 3.95 14.49
N GLN A 170 -1.68 4.80 14.76
CA GLN A 170 -2.78 4.47 15.65
C GLN A 170 -3.54 3.24 15.16
N GLY A 171 -3.64 2.21 15.99
CA GLY A 171 -4.29 0.94 15.66
C GLY A 171 -3.40 -0.09 14.97
N ASP A 172 -2.16 0.23 14.60
CA ASP A 172 -1.26 -0.74 13.98
C ASP A 172 -0.79 -1.80 15.00
N ARG A 173 -1.49 -2.94 15.00
CA ARG A 173 -1.19 -4.06 15.90
C ARG A 173 0.12 -4.77 15.57
N PHE A 174 0.52 -4.77 14.29
CA PHE A 174 1.73 -5.47 13.85
C PHE A 174 2.98 -4.78 14.37
N ILE A 175 3.12 -3.49 14.09
CA ILE A 175 4.27 -2.70 14.55
C ILE A 175 4.18 -2.47 16.07
N GLY A 176 2.97 -2.32 16.63
CA GLY A 176 2.77 -2.22 18.08
C GLY A 176 3.30 -3.43 18.83
N ALA A 177 3.04 -4.64 18.34
CA ALA A 177 3.59 -5.86 18.94
C ALA A 177 5.10 -5.94 18.88
N PHE A 178 5.72 -5.45 17.79
CA PHE A 178 7.18 -5.37 17.67
C PHE A 178 7.75 -4.33 18.63
N PHE A 179 7.13 -3.17 18.79
CA PHE A 179 7.56 -2.13 19.73
C PHE A 179 7.45 -2.63 21.18
N GLU A 180 6.33 -3.25 21.54
CA GLU A 180 6.11 -3.85 22.86
C GLU A 180 7.19 -4.89 23.18
N ALA A 181 7.47 -5.80 22.24
CA ALA A 181 8.47 -6.85 22.41
C ALA A 181 9.90 -6.32 22.63
N ASN A 182 10.17 -5.08 22.17
CA ASN A 182 11.47 -4.40 22.34
C ASN A 182 11.46 -3.36 23.48
N GLY A 183 10.34 -3.23 24.21
CA GLY A 183 10.21 -2.23 25.27
C GLY A 183 10.23 -0.78 24.78
N TRP A 184 9.81 -0.52 23.52
CA TRP A 184 9.75 0.81 22.93
C TRP A 184 8.35 1.41 23.15
N PRO A 185 8.21 2.42 24.05
CA PRO A 185 6.90 2.99 24.34
C PRO A 185 6.43 3.86 23.16
N PRO A 186 5.37 3.46 22.43
CA PRO A 186 4.90 4.23 21.30
C PRO A 186 4.01 5.40 21.70
N VAL A 187 3.98 6.42 20.84
CA VAL A 187 2.97 7.49 20.83
C VAL A 187 2.03 7.21 19.65
N PRO A 188 0.83 6.64 19.89
CA PRO A 188 -0.10 6.31 18.83
C PRO A 188 -0.83 7.56 18.32
N LEU A 189 -0.64 7.88 17.03
CA LEU A 189 -1.28 9.01 16.36
C LEU A 189 -1.66 8.63 14.91
N PRO A 190 -2.73 9.24 14.36
CA PRO A 190 -2.96 9.21 12.91
C PRO A 190 -1.78 9.84 12.16
N ILE A 191 -1.48 9.35 10.96
CA ILE A 191 -0.36 9.86 10.16
C ILE A 191 -0.50 11.36 9.85
N THR A 192 -1.72 11.84 9.71
CA THR A 192 -2.03 13.25 9.42
C THR A 192 -1.63 14.21 10.54
N GLU A 193 -1.40 13.73 11.76
CA GLU A 193 -1.01 14.53 12.92
C GLU A 193 0.49 14.52 13.19
N VAL A 194 1.25 13.63 12.54
CA VAL A 194 2.67 13.37 12.86
C VAL A 194 3.56 14.60 12.64
N TYR A 195 3.35 15.36 11.57
CA TYR A 195 4.13 16.58 11.34
C TYR A 195 3.99 17.60 12.48
N THR A 196 2.77 17.81 12.96
CA THR A 196 2.49 18.67 14.10
C THR A 196 3.08 18.11 15.38
N ALA A 197 2.97 16.81 15.62
CA ALA A 197 3.54 16.12 16.77
C ALA A 197 5.08 16.23 16.82
N LEU A 198 5.75 16.09 15.67
CA LEU A 198 7.19 16.34 15.54
C LEU A 198 7.56 17.81 15.79
N SER A 199 6.74 18.74 15.30
CA SER A 199 6.98 20.19 15.47
C SER A 199 6.84 20.66 16.91
N THR A 200 5.91 20.07 17.67
CA THR A 200 5.67 20.36 19.10
C THR A 200 6.52 19.54 20.05
N GLY A 201 7.22 18.51 19.54
CA GLY A 201 8.00 17.59 20.34
C GLY A 201 7.15 16.55 21.09
N LEU A 202 5.87 16.40 20.78
CA LEU A 202 5.06 15.27 21.28
C LEU A 202 5.62 13.93 20.83
N VAL A 203 6.12 13.89 19.60
CA VAL A 203 6.91 12.79 19.02
C VAL A 203 8.30 13.34 18.71
N ASP A 204 9.35 12.57 18.94
CA ASP A 204 10.72 12.93 18.59
C ASP A 204 11.40 11.92 17.66
N THR A 205 10.79 10.78 17.44
CA THR A 205 11.32 9.69 16.61
C THR A 205 10.21 9.07 15.77
N VAL A 206 10.49 8.83 14.50
CA VAL A 206 9.58 8.14 13.57
C VAL A 206 10.32 7.05 12.82
N VAL A 207 9.60 5.99 12.44
CA VAL A 207 10.04 4.98 11.46
C VAL A 207 9.35 5.29 10.14
N SER A 208 10.14 5.55 9.10
CA SER A 208 9.64 6.01 7.80
C SER A 208 10.62 5.67 6.68
N THR A 209 10.21 5.88 5.44
CA THR A 209 11.11 5.79 4.29
C THR A 209 11.69 7.16 3.93
N PRO A 210 12.88 7.25 3.33
CA PRO A 210 13.44 8.50 2.83
C PRO A 210 12.46 9.28 1.96
N LEU A 211 11.82 8.61 1.01
CA LEU A 211 10.86 9.23 0.10
C LEU A 211 9.63 9.78 0.85
N ALA A 212 9.05 8.99 1.77
CA ALA A 212 7.89 9.44 2.56
C ALA A 212 8.26 10.57 3.52
N SER A 213 9.44 10.49 4.17
CA SER A 213 9.91 11.54 5.09
C SER A 213 10.07 12.89 4.40
N ILE A 214 10.52 12.92 3.15
CA ILE A 214 10.57 14.15 2.34
C ILE A 214 9.15 14.57 1.94
N ALA A 215 8.35 13.67 1.39
CA ALA A 215 7.01 13.98 0.88
C ALA A 215 6.07 14.52 1.97
N LEU A 216 6.17 13.99 3.21
CA LEU A 216 5.41 14.41 4.39
C LEU A 216 6.11 15.50 5.20
N GLN A 217 7.25 16.01 4.72
CA GLN A 217 8.05 17.06 5.37
C GLN A 217 8.63 16.71 6.75
N TRP A 218 8.62 15.42 7.13
CA TRP A 218 9.12 14.96 8.44
C TRP A 218 10.63 15.13 8.56
N ALA A 219 11.36 14.97 7.44
CA ALA A 219 12.81 15.17 7.40
C ALA A 219 13.24 16.55 7.90
N SER A 220 12.42 17.61 7.76
CA SER A 220 12.70 18.94 8.28
C SER A 220 12.69 19.01 9.81
N LYS A 221 12.09 18.03 10.49
CA LYS A 221 11.98 17.94 11.96
C LYS A 221 12.85 16.86 12.57
N THR A 222 13.44 15.97 11.73
CA THR A 222 14.21 14.82 12.15
C THR A 222 15.61 14.85 11.49
N PRO A 223 16.53 15.70 11.97
CA PRO A 223 17.85 15.87 11.37
C PRO A 223 18.80 14.67 11.56
N TYR A 224 18.37 13.59 12.20
CA TYR A 224 19.14 12.38 12.38
C TYR A 224 18.46 11.19 11.72
N MET A 225 19.21 10.37 11.00
CA MET A 225 18.69 9.20 10.29
C MET A 225 19.56 7.97 10.54
N GLY A 226 18.94 6.83 10.84
CA GLY A 226 19.59 5.53 10.90
C GLY A 226 20.03 5.07 9.51
N GLU A 227 21.30 4.67 9.37
CA GLU A 227 21.88 4.28 8.08
C GLU A 227 21.29 2.98 7.53
N GLN A 228 20.95 2.03 8.40
CA GLN A 228 20.44 0.72 7.98
C GLN A 228 18.93 0.68 7.96
N PRO A 229 18.31 0.12 6.92
CA PRO A 229 16.86 -0.09 6.90
C PRO A 229 16.44 -1.25 7.82
N MET A 230 15.27 -1.10 8.42
CA MET A 230 14.63 -2.12 9.28
C MET A 230 13.71 -3.04 8.48
N ALA A 231 13.05 -2.52 7.44
CA ALA A 231 12.07 -3.23 6.64
C ALA A 231 11.92 -2.58 5.26
N THR A 232 11.17 -3.21 4.39
CA THR A 232 10.63 -2.58 3.18
C THR A 232 9.15 -2.32 3.40
N GLY A 233 8.74 -1.05 3.31
CA GLY A 233 7.34 -0.67 3.37
C GLY A 233 6.61 -1.08 2.11
N ILE A 234 5.57 -1.90 2.25
CA ILE A 234 4.68 -2.30 1.16
C ILE A 234 3.46 -1.39 1.09
N GLY A 235 2.76 -1.45 -0.02
CA GLY A 235 1.48 -0.82 -0.23
C GLY A 235 0.66 -1.57 -1.27
N ALA A 236 -0.62 -1.22 -1.37
CA ALA A 236 -1.54 -1.82 -2.30
C ALA A 236 -2.53 -0.80 -2.87
N VAL A 237 -2.89 -0.98 -4.13
CA VAL A 237 -4.04 -0.34 -4.76
C VAL A 237 -5.21 -1.30 -4.69
N VAL A 238 -6.28 -0.89 -4.02
CA VAL A 238 -7.44 -1.72 -3.80
C VAL A 238 -8.72 -1.04 -4.28
N VAL A 239 -9.68 -1.84 -4.70
CA VAL A 239 -11.06 -1.40 -4.94
C VAL A 239 -12.03 -2.32 -4.21
N SER A 240 -13.22 -1.81 -3.84
CA SER A 240 -14.24 -2.66 -3.24
C SER A 240 -14.81 -3.65 -4.26
N ASN A 241 -15.07 -4.90 -3.84
CA ASN A 241 -15.79 -5.87 -4.67
C ASN A 241 -17.15 -5.29 -5.13
N ARG A 242 -17.83 -4.56 -4.24
CA ARG A 242 -19.10 -3.90 -4.57
C ARG A 242 -19.04 -3.00 -5.80
N PHE A 243 -17.92 -2.28 -6.01
CA PHE A 243 -17.72 -1.47 -7.20
C PHE A 243 -17.25 -2.32 -8.36
N PHE A 244 -16.26 -3.18 -8.12
CA PHE A 244 -15.63 -4.00 -9.15
C PHE A 244 -16.62 -4.94 -9.84
N ASP A 245 -17.45 -5.64 -9.06
CA ASP A 245 -18.40 -6.64 -9.57
C ASP A 245 -19.58 -6.01 -10.35
N LYS A 246 -19.80 -4.69 -10.22
CA LYS A 246 -20.78 -3.93 -11.01
C LYS A 246 -20.26 -3.48 -12.37
N LEU A 247 -18.92 -3.50 -12.56
CA LEU A 247 -18.36 -3.12 -13.85
C LEU A 247 -18.68 -4.20 -14.91
N PRO A 248 -18.91 -3.79 -16.16
CA PRO A 248 -18.93 -4.73 -17.29
C PRO A 248 -17.64 -5.55 -17.37
N PRO A 249 -17.69 -6.80 -17.88
CA PRO A 249 -16.54 -7.70 -17.91
C PRO A 249 -15.28 -7.12 -18.59
N ASP A 250 -15.46 -6.34 -19.64
CA ASP A 250 -14.35 -5.66 -20.34
C ASP A 250 -13.68 -4.59 -19.46
N LEU A 251 -14.46 -3.84 -18.68
CA LEU A 251 -13.91 -2.85 -17.73
C LEU A 251 -13.28 -3.52 -16.51
N GLN A 252 -13.80 -4.66 -16.04
CA GLN A 252 -13.13 -5.47 -15.01
C GLN A 252 -11.77 -5.96 -15.51
N ALA A 253 -11.71 -6.49 -16.72
CA ALA A 253 -10.45 -6.94 -17.34
C ALA A 253 -9.48 -5.79 -17.55
N LEU A 254 -9.97 -4.63 -18.03
CA LEU A 254 -9.16 -3.43 -18.18
C LEU A 254 -8.55 -2.99 -16.84
N LEU A 255 -9.35 -2.97 -15.79
CA LEU A 255 -8.92 -2.53 -14.45
C LEU A 255 -7.84 -3.47 -13.87
N ARG A 256 -8.01 -4.79 -13.98
CA ARG A 256 -6.99 -5.77 -13.57
C ARG A 256 -5.70 -5.65 -14.37
N ASN A 257 -5.80 -5.60 -15.71
CA ASN A 257 -4.63 -5.55 -16.58
C ASN A 257 -3.83 -4.24 -16.41
N SER A 258 -4.54 -3.11 -16.29
CA SER A 258 -3.90 -1.82 -16.01
C SER A 258 -3.29 -1.79 -14.60
N GLY A 259 -3.92 -2.45 -13.62
CA GLY A 259 -3.40 -2.63 -12.26
C GLY A 259 -2.06 -3.36 -12.24
N ALA A 260 -1.93 -4.45 -13.00
CA ALA A 260 -0.67 -5.19 -13.12
C ALA A 260 0.46 -4.32 -13.73
N THR A 261 0.13 -3.48 -14.71
CA THR A 261 1.09 -2.51 -15.29
C THR A 261 1.44 -1.41 -14.29
N LEU A 262 0.44 -0.88 -13.60
CA LEU A 262 0.62 0.12 -12.54
C LEU A 262 1.52 -0.40 -11.43
N SER A 263 1.36 -1.66 -11.01
CA SER A 263 2.19 -2.31 -9.98
C SER A 263 3.68 -2.26 -10.33
N LYS A 264 4.04 -2.69 -11.55
CA LYS A 264 5.43 -2.66 -12.03
C LYS A 264 6.00 -1.24 -12.00
N ARG A 265 5.20 -0.27 -12.45
CA ARG A 265 5.60 1.14 -12.48
C ARG A 265 5.78 1.71 -11.08
N LEU A 266 4.80 1.52 -10.18
CA LEU A 266 4.87 2.02 -8.81
C LEU A 266 6.09 1.49 -8.07
N ILE A 267 6.36 0.19 -8.18
CA ILE A 267 7.52 -0.45 -7.53
C ILE A 267 8.82 0.13 -8.09
N ALA A 268 8.98 0.18 -9.42
CA ALA A 268 10.20 0.68 -10.05
C ALA A 268 10.44 2.17 -9.76
N ASP A 269 9.40 3.00 -9.86
CA ASP A 269 9.50 4.43 -9.59
C ASP A 269 9.80 4.70 -8.11
N THR A 270 9.15 3.98 -7.18
CA THR A 270 9.40 4.13 -5.75
C THR A 270 10.83 3.72 -5.39
N ARG A 271 11.32 2.56 -5.85
CA ARG A 271 12.68 2.11 -5.59
C ARG A 271 13.73 3.10 -6.07
N ARG A 272 13.55 3.62 -7.30
CA ARG A 272 14.44 4.64 -7.88
C ARG A 272 14.42 5.94 -7.06
N ASP A 273 13.24 6.42 -6.73
CA ASP A 273 13.09 7.73 -6.10
C ASP A 273 13.37 7.68 -4.58
N ASP A 274 13.17 6.51 -3.93
CA ASP A 274 13.62 6.28 -2.55
C ASP A 274 15.15 6.32 -2.43
N GLN A 275 15.87 5.71 -3.39
CA GLN A 275 17.34 5.81 -3.46
C GLN A 275 17.81 7.26 -3.67
N LYS A 276 17.14 8.04 -4.53
CA LYS A 276 17.47 9.47 -4.71
C LYS A 276 17.18 10.26 -3.43
N SER A 277 16.07 9.95 -2.76
CA SER A 277 15.70 10.58 -1.49
C SER A 277 16.72 10.29 -0.40
N LEU A 278 17.19 9.04 -0.32
CA LEU A 278 18.29 8.66 0.58
C LEU A 278 19.56 9.48 0.30
N ALA A 279 19.95 9.65 -0.97
CA ALA A 279 21.10 10.46 -1.35
C ALA A 279 20.93 11.96 -1.03
N VAL A 280 19.70 12.48 -1.08
CA VAL A 280 19.38 13.86 -0.67
C VAL A 280 19.50 13.98 0.85
N LEU A 281 18.89 13.06 1.59
CA LEU A 281 18.90 13.08 3.05
C LEU A 281 20.29 12.88 3.64
N ALA A 282 21.13 12.06 3.01
CA ALA A 282 22.52 11.88 3.44
C ALA A 282 23.33 13.18 3.46
N LYS A 283 22.92 14.22 2.71
CA LYS A 283 23.55 15.55 2.70
C LYS A 283 22.96 16.50 3.73
N SER A 284 21.75 16.26 4.19
CA SER A 284 20.97 17.16 5.08
C SER A 284 20.72 16.59 6.46
N THR A 285 20.88 15.27 6.63
CA THR A 285 20.74 14.59 7.92
C THR A 285 22.09 14.15 8.45
N LYS A 286 22.19 14.00 9.77
CA LYS A 286 23.34 13.43 10.45
C LYS A 286 23.12 11.92 10.59
N PRO A 287 24.12 11.09 10.26
CA PRO A 287 23.99 9.64 10.43
C PRO A 287 23.91 9.30 11.93
N MET A 288 23.06 8.32 12.24
CA MET A 288 23.03 7.69 13.55
C MET A 288 23.87 6.41 13.47
N SER A 289 25.14 6.50 13.86
CA SER A 289 26.15 5.45 13.72
C SER A 289 26.09 4.34 14.76
N GLY A 290 25.12 4.39 15.67
CA GLY A 290 25.01 3.44 16.78
C GLY A 290 24.40 2.07 16.44
N TRP A 291 24.10 1.80 15.16
CA TRP A 291 23.48 0.55 14.69
C TRP A 291 24.58 -0.50 14.37
N ARG A 292 24.98 -1.28 15.36
CA ARG A 292 25.92 -2.39 15.15
C ARG A 292 25.20 -3.58 14.52
N ASN A 293 25.94 -4.41 13.78
CA ASN A 293 25.38 -5.65 13.21
C ASN A 293 24.78 -6.58 14.28
N ALA A 294 25.39 -6.63 15.48
CA ALA A 294 24.88 -7.40 16.62
C ALA A 294 23.46 -6.94 17.03
N ASP A 295 23.23 -5.62 17.10
CA ASP A 295 21.93 -5.06 17.46
C ASP A 295 20.86 -5.43 16.41
N ARG A 296 21.24 -5.43 15.12
CA ARG A 296 20.38 -5.87 14.03
C ARG A 296 19.97 -7.33 14.16
N ASP A 297 20.92 -8.21 14.50
CA ASP A 297 20.65 -9.65 14.64
C ASP A 297 19.74 -9.94 15.85
N ASP A 298 19.90 -9.18 16.95
CA ASP A 298 19.02 -9.27 18.12
C ASP A 298 17.61 -8.81 17.77
N LEU A 299 17.45 -7.70 17.08
CA LEU A 299 16.16 -7.19 16.60
C LEU A 299 15.50 -8.13 15.60
N ALA A 300 16.28 -8.74 14.70
CA ALA A 300 15.79 -9.74 13.77
C ALA A 300 15.24 -10.99 14.49
N ARG A 301 15.94 -11.46 15.54
CA ARG A 301 15.46 -12.56 16.39
C ARG A 301 14.18 -12.17 17.13
N GLN A 302 14.10 -10.95 17.65
CA GLN A 302 12.91 -10.46 18.35
C GLN A 302 11.74 -10.28 17.39
N ALA A 303 11.98 -9.75 16.19
CA ALA A 303 10.96 -9.64 15.14
C ALA A 303 10.40 -11.02 14.77
N ARG A 304 11.26 -12.03 14.65
CA ARG A 304 10.81 -13.40 14.36
C ARG A 304 9.92 -13.95 15.47
N LYS A 305 10.31 -13.81 16.73
CA LYS A 305 9.47 -14.21 17.87
C LYS A 305 8.11 -13.48 17.87
N THR A 306 8.11 -12.19 17.51
CA THR A 306 6.86 -11.40 17.40
C THR A 306 5.97 -11.94 16.29
N VAL A 307 6.52 -12.23 15.09
CA VAL A 307 5.80 -12.86 13.98
C VAL A 307 5.17 -14.19 14.40
N ASP A 308 5.95 -15.06 15.07
CA ASP A 308 5.47 -16.36 15.53
C ASP A 308 4.37 -16.23 16.60
N ALA A 309 4.51 -15.30 17.52
CA ALA A 309 3.50 -15.00 18.55
C ALA A 309 2.19 -14.44 17.95
N LEU A 310 2.30 -13.58 16.93
CA LEU A 310 1.13 -13.05 16.22
C LEU A 310 0.44 -14.13 15.37
N ALA A 311 1.19 -15.05 14.78
CA ALA A 311 0.63 -16.21 14.10
C ALA A 311 -0.08 -17.17 15.07
N ALA A 312 0.50 -17.44 16.22
CA ALA A 312 -0.13 -18.26 17.26
C ALA A 312 -1.45 -17.67 17.80
N ARG A 313 -1.59 -16.33 17.78
CA ARG A 313 -2.81 -15.61 18.14
C ARG A 313 -3.81 -15.44 16.98
N GLY A 314 -3.49 -15.96 15.79
CA GLY A 314 -4.35 -15.88 14.60
C GLY A 314 -4.38 -14.50 13.92
N TYR A 315 -3.49 -13.58 14.28
CA TYR A 315 -3.35 -12.29 13.60
C TYR A 315 -2.59 -12.42 12.29
N LEU A 316 -1.50 -13.17 12.26
CA LEU A 316 -0.80 -13.59 11.05
C LEU A 316 -1.18 -15.03 10.69
N SER A 317 -0.84 -15.45 9.47
CA SER A 317 -1.04 -16.82 9.00
C SER A 317 0.26 -17.62 9.14
N ALA A 318 0.23 -18.70 9.93
CA ALA A 318 1.36 -19.61 10.02
C ALA A 318 1.69 -20.24 8.66
N GLU A 319 0.68 -20.44 7.80
CA GLU A 319 0.88 -20.96 6.44
C GLU A 319 1.61 -19.95 5.56
N LEU A 320 1.14 -18.69 5.50
CA LEU A 320 1.84 -17.62 4.76
C LEU A 320 3.27 -17.43 5.27
N ASN A 321 3.49 -17.49 6.57
CA ASN A 321 4.83 -17.39 7.15
C ASN A 321 5.74 -18.52 6.63
N ARG A 322 5.25 -19.78 6.57
CA ARG A 322 6.00 -20.91 5.99
C ARG A 322 6.30 -20.73 4.51
N GLN A 323 5.34 -20.21 3.73
CA GLN A 323 5.54 -19.95 2.30
C GLN A 323 6.62 -18.87 2.08
N VAL A 324 6.60 -17.81 2.85
CA VAL A 324 7.64 -16.78 2.83
C VAL A 324 9.00 -17.37 3.20
N ASP A 325 9.10 -18.14 4.29
CA ASP A 325 10.34 -18.80 4.70
C ASP A 325 10.87 -19.72 3.60
N ALA A 326 10.02 -20.52 2.98
CA ALA A 326 10.41 -21.41 1.88
C ALA A 326 10.91 -20.61 0.66
N ALA A 327 10.30 -19.45 0.35
CA ALA A 327 10.77 -18.58 -0.72
C ALA A 327 12.16 -17.99 -0.39
N LEU A 328 12.37 -17.57 0.87
CA LEU A 328 13.66 -17.06 1.33
C LEU A 328 14.77 -18.12 1.31
N VAL A 329 14.46 -19.37 1.71
CA VAL A 329 15.43 -20.47 1.64
C VAL A 329 15.86 -20.72 0.20
N ARG A 330 14.91 -20.76 -0.75
CA ARG A 330 15.23 -20.93 -2.18
C ARG A 330 16.09 -19.78 -2.71
N GLN A 331 15.74 -18.54 -2.35
CA GLN A 331 16.45 -17.35 -2.80
C GLN A 331 17.88 -17.27 -2.22
N ARG A 332 18.10 -17.73 -0.99
CA ARG A 332 19.40 -17.73 -0.30
C ARG A 332 20.29 -18.95 -0.64
N GLY A 333 19.68 -20.07 -0.95
CA GLY A 333 20.39 -21.33 -1.28
C GLY A 333 20.74 -21.48 -2.76
N GLY A 334 20.21 -20.63 -3.63
CA GLY A 334 20.46 -20.64 -5.07
C GLY A 334 21.70 -19.86 -5.51
N LYS A 335 22.66 -19.60 -4.61
CA LYS A 335 23.95 -18.99 -4.94
C LYS A 335 25.09 -19.97 -4.78
#